data_0d3348a2b041cffb45900bc7e9c7dd4f
#
_entry.id   0d3348a2b041cffb45900bc7e9c7dd4f
#
_cell.length_a   1.000
_cell.length_b   1.000
_cell.length_c   1.000
_cell.angle_alpha   90.00
_cell.angle_beta   90.00
_cell.angle_gamma   90.00
#
_symmetry.space_group_name_H-M   'P 1'
#
loop_
_entity.id
_entity.type
_entity.pdbx_description
1 polymer ?
#
loop_
_entity_poly.entity_id
_entity_poly.type
_entity_poly.pdbx_seq_one_letter_code
_entity_poly.pdbx_strand_id
1 'polypeptide(L)'
;MEAESSAWARRLRRFGYAERTRIDTRDRLVPPFPEPGTRMWEALGLGPVAAHRVAKWSGWLGPLLVAVFAGAIRFWHLGNPRDVVFDETYYAKDAWSLLKLGYEGTWPDGKVSNPQILAHPQVIPLSDAPGYVVHPPMGKWVIAVGEWMFGLNPFGWRFMMALIGTLSVLMLCRIGRRLFRSTALGCVAGTLLAVDGLHFVMSRIALLDLVISFFALAAFGCLLIDRDWSRARLARALPVDEDGYAGPDRQVGDRTGMGWRPWRIAAAVCLGLACASKWNGLYFLAVFGIMTVVWDIGSRRLAGARRPYLAVLRKDLGWAALTILPVALVTYLLSWSGWFLSDNAYGRHWADARGGTWSWIPAPIRSLWHYEVQVYDFNVNLQTPHPYQSNPWSWLVLGRPVSYFFQSPKNGEDGCHAAAGCSREIIALGTPLLWWSACFALIYLVYRWAMRRDWRAGAILCAAGAGYLPWFLYQDRTIFFFYAVAFVPYLCLAVAMMIGAFLGPPSASEGRRMWGAVGAGTLVLLIIWNFIYFFPIYTGMTIPYSSWQARMWFDSWV
;
A
#
# COMPACT_ATOMS: atom_id res chain seq x y z
N MET A 1 19.32 19.89 43.33
CA MET A 1 18.61 19.69 44.62
C MET A 1 17.75 18.44 44.41
N GLU A 2 18.16 17.31 44.98
CA GLU A 2 17.33 16.08 44.98
C GLU A 2 16.12 16.34 45.87
N ALA A 3 14.93 16.26 45.28
CA ALA A 3 13.69 16.37 46.02
C ALA A 3 13.68 15.29 47.13
N GLU A 4 13.60 15.71 48.37
CA GLU A 4 13.50 14.79 49.54
C GLU A 4 12.30 13.85 49.36
N SER A 5 12.57 12.62 48.97
CA SER A 5 11.52 11.59 48.89
C SER A 5 10.85 11.44 50.26
N SER A 6 9.51 11.52 50.28
CA SER A 6 8.74 11.39 51.54
C SER A 6 9.12 10.12 52.29
N ALA A 7 9.01 10.12 53.65
CA ALA A 7 9.31 8.95 54.48
C ALA A 7 8.51 7.72 54.06
N TRP A 8 7.31 7.91 53.48
CA TRP A 8 6.48 6.86 52.92
C TRP A 8 7.05 6.28 51.61
N ALA A 9 7.59 7.10 50.72
CA ALA A 9 8.24 6.65 49.48
C ALA A 9 9.51 5.82 49.78
N ARG A 10 10.27 6.21 50.80
CA ARG A 10 11.43 5.42 51.28
C ARG A 10 11.00 4.08 51.85
N ARG A 11 9.87 3.98 52.55
CA ARG A 11 9.31 2.73 53.09
C ARG A 11 8.83 1.81 51.97
N LEU A 12 8.12 2.32 50.97
CA LEU A 12 7.63 1.55 49.81
C LEU A 12 8.80 0.98 48.99
N ARG A 13 9.90 1.69 48.82
CA ARG A 13 11.11 1.15 48.14
C ARG A 13 11.71 -0.06 48.88
N ARG A 14 11.66 -0.10 50.21
CA ARG A 14 12.11 -1.27 51.00
C ARG A 14 11.28 -2.52 50.76
N PHE A 15 10.05 -2.39 50.31
CA PHE A 15 9.13 -3.48 49.92
C PHE A 15 9.14 -3.76 48.40
N GLY A 16 10.13 -3.24 47.67
CA GLY A 16 10.25 -3.50 46.22
C GLY A 16 9.32 -2.67 45.32
N TYR A 17 8.61 -1.72 45.88
CA TYR A 17 7.81 -0.78 45.07
C TYR A 17 8.71 0.33 44.51
N ALA A 18 9.00 0.28 43.19
CA ALA A 18 9.63 1.39 42.51
C ALA A 18 8.62 2.56 42.43
N GLU A 19 9.09 3.79 42.65
CA GLU A 19 8.31 4.99 42.31
C GLU A 19 7.91 4.89 40.84
N ARG A 20 6.63 5.06 40.54
CA ARG A 20 6.19 5.20 39.17
C ARG A 20 6.85 6.47 38.63
N THR A 21 7.80 6.31 37.72
CA THR A 21 8.37 7.43 37.00
C THR A 21 7.23 8.24 36.38
N ARG A 22 7.13 9.52 36.74
CA ARG A 22 6.11 10.44 36.23
C ARG A 22 6.38 10.62 34.74
N ILE A 23 5.56 9.99 33.89
CA ILE A 23 5.72 10.06 32.44
C ILE A 23 5.07 11.34 31.94
N ASP A 24 5.84 12.19 31.26
CA ASP A 24 5.34 13.41 30.64
C ASP A 24 4.25 13.10 29.58
N THR A 25 3.13 13.81 29.64
CA THR A 25 2.03 13.61 28.69
C THR A 25 2.44 14.01 27.27
N ARG A 26 3.39 14.93 27.10
CA ARG A 26 3.96 15.30 25.79
C ARG A 26 4.62 14.12 25.13
N ASP A 27 5.41 13.33 25.88
CA ASP A 27 6.07 12.12 25.38
C ASP A 27 5.07 10.98 25.08
N ARG A 28 3.95 10.94 25.80
CA ARG A 28 2.87 10.00 25.47
C ARG A 28 2.10 10.41 24.21
N LEU A 29 1.93 11.70 23.97
CA LEU A 29 1.31 12.22 22.75
C LEU A 29 2.23 12.03 21.55
N VAL A 30 3.49 12.44 21.65
CA VAL A 30 4.51 12.36 20.59
C VAL A 30 5.76 11.72 21.16
N PRO A 31 5.82 10.38 21.23
CA PRO A 31 7.00 9.69 21.71
C PRO A 31 8.23 10.11 20.90
N PRO A 32 9.37 10.45 21.52
CA PRO A 32 10.59 10.79 20.80
C PRO A 32 11.10 9.59 19.97
N PHE A 33 11.78 9.87 18.86
CA PHE A 33 12.55 8.84 18.19
C PHE A 33 13.74 8.46 19.06
N PRO A 34 14.06 7.17 19.19
CA PRO A 34 15.27 6.75 19.88
C PRO A 34 16.48 7.38 19.18
N GLU A 35 17.47 7.77 19.97
CA GLU A 35 18.74 8.27 19.42
C GLU A 35 19.38 7.20 18.53
N PRO A 36 19.96 7.61 17.38
CA PRO A 36 20.60 6.67 16.49
C PRO A 36 21.84 6.07 17.17
N GLY A 37 21.90 4.74 17.24
CA GLY A 37 23.05 4.03 17.82
C GLY A 37 24.32 4.24 16.98
N THR A 38 25.39 4.69 17.62
CA THR A 38 26.71 4.95 16.99
C THR A 38 27.65 3.76 17.06
N ARG A 39 27.44 2.83 17.96
CA ARG A 39 28.34 1.70 18.26
C ARG A 39 28.85 0.92 17.03
N MET A 40 27.96 0.65 16.09
CA MET A 40 28.34 -0.06 14.87
C MET A 40 29.31 0.75 14.01
N TRP A 41 29.10 2.06 13.90
CA TRP A 41 29.91 2.96 13.10
C TRP A 41 31.27 3.23 13.76
N GLU A 42 31.29 3.31 15.09
CA GLU A 42 32.51 3.40 15.89
C GLU A 42 33.33 2.12 15.80
N ALA A 43 32.68 0.95 15.82
CA ALA A 43 33.36 -0.34 15.61
C ALA A 43 33.95 -0.50 14.20
N LEU A 44 33.40 0.22 13.19
CA LEU A 44 33.95 0.32 11.84
C LEU A 44 35.06 1.39 11.71
N GLY A 45 35.53 1.98 12.81
CA GLY A 45 36.64 2.93 12.84
C GLY A 45 36.26 4.39 12.60
N LEU A 46 34.96 4.74 12.58
CA LEU A 46 34.52 6.13 12.46
C LEU A 46 34.64 6.84 13.80
N GLY A 47 35.24 8.02 13.79
CA GLY A 47 35.27 8.89 14.98
C GLY A 47 33.85 9.28 15.44
N PRO A 48 33.64 9.65 16.73
CA PRO A 48 32.31 9.86 17.32
C PRO A 48 31.42 10.85 16.54
N VAL A 49 31.98 11.95 16.03
CA VAL A 49 31.24 12.95 15.25
C VAL A 49 30.81 12.42 13.90
N ALA A 50 31.67 11.68 13.22
CA ALA A 50 31.36 11.04 11.94
C ALA A 50 30.33 9.92 12.14
N ALA A 51 30.50 9.07 13.16
CA ALA A 51 29.57 8.02 13.54
C ALA A 51 28.16 8.57 13.84
N HIS A 52 28.05 9.67 14.59
CA HIS A 52 26.78 10.35 14.86
C HIS A 52 26.13 10.90 13.59
N ARG A 53 26.91 11.51 12.71
CA ARG A 53 26.44 12.03 11.42
C ARG A 53 25.87 10.93 10.53
N VAL A 54 26.61 9.83 10.35
CA VAL A 54 26.17 8.66 9.57
C VAL A 54 24.95 7.99 10.21
N ALA A 55 24.93 7.83 11.53
CA ALA A 55 23.79 7.30 12.25
C ALA A 55 22.51 8.15 12.05
N LYS A 56 22.63 9.47 11.98
CA LYS A 56 21.52 10.37 11.66
C LYS A 56 20.99 10.14 10.22
N TRP A 57 21.89 9.96 9.26
CA TRP A 57 21.52 9.66 7.86
C TRP A 57 21.04 8.23 7.63
N SER A 58 21.32 7.29 8.53
CA SER A 58 20.87 5.90 8.43
C SER A 58 19.36 5.76 8.27
N GLY A 59 18.59 6.72 8.80
CA GLY A 59 17.13 6.81 8.65
C GLY A 59 16.65 6.96 7.19
N TRP A 60 17.54 7.36 6.27
CA TRP A 60 17.28 7.43 4.83
C TRP A 60 18.13 6.44 4.03
N LEU A 61 19.39 6.25 4.39
CA LEU A 61 20.30 5.39 3.64
C LEU A 61 19.78 3.95 3.53
N GLY A 62 19.37 3.34 4.67
CA GLY A 62 18.80 1.99 4.66
C GLY A 62 17.57 1.86 3.74
N PRO A 63 16.53 2.70 3.92
CA PRO A 63 15.38 2.73 3.01
C PRO A 63 15.72 2.93 1.54
N LEU A 64 16.68 3.80 1.22
CA LEU A 64 17.11 4.04 -0.17
C LEU A 64 17.83 2.82 -0.75
N LEU A 65 18.70 2.14 0.00
CA LEU A 65 19.36 0.91 -0.45
C LEU A 65 18.35 -0.19 -0.75
N VAL A 66 17.34 -0.37 0.11
CA VAL A 66 16.25 -1.32 -0.13
C VAL A 66 15.45 -0.93 -1.38
N ALA A 67 15.17 0.35 -1.58
CA ALA A 67 14.46 0.82 -2.76
C ALA A 67 15.28 0.66 -4.05
N VAL A 68 16.59 0.92 -4.03
CA VAL A 68 17.49 0.69 -5.17
C VAL A 68 17.52 -0.80 -5.54
N PHE A 69 17.66 -1.68 -4.55
CA PHE A 69 17.57 -3.12 -4.78
C PHE A 69 16.20 -3.49 -5.40
N ALA A 70 15.11 -2.99 -4.83
CA ALA A 70 13.76 -3.24 -5.34
C ALA A 70 13.57 -2.73 -6.78
N GLY A 71 14.14 -1.56 -7.11
CA GLY A 71 14.13 -1.01 -8.45
C GLY A 71 14.95 -1.87 -9.40
N ALA A 72 16.17 -2.25 -9.02
CA ALA A 72 17.03 -3.08 -9.85
C ALA A 72 16.35 -4.36 -10.34
N ILE A 73 15.68 -5.10 -9.42
CA ILE A 73 14.98 -6.34 -9.79
C ILE A 73 13.69 -6.07 -10.59
N ARG A 74 12.99 -4.93 -10.37
CA ARG A 74 11.75 -4.59 -11.09
C ARG A 74 12.01 -4.11 -12.51
N PHE A 75 13.05 -3.35 -12.72
CA PHE A 75 13.44 -2.84 -14.05
C PHE A 75 14.25 -3.86 -14.87
N TRP A 76 14.80 -4.90 -14.22
CA TRP A 76 15.55 -5.94 -14.92
C TRP A 76 14.68 -6.65 -15.96
N HIS A 77 15.07 -6.57 -17.23
CA HIS A 77 14.35 -7.15 -18.36
C HIS A 77 12.85 -6.81 -18.40
N LEU A 78 12.46 -5.58 -18.04
CA LEU A 78 11.07 -5.14 -17.88
C LEU A 78 10.26 -5.27 -19.19
N GLY A 79 10.88 -5.04 -20.36
CA GLY A 79 10.23 -5.20 -21.66
C GLY A 79 9.99 -6.65 -22.10
N ASN A 80 10.38 -7.65 -21.30
CA ASN A 80 10.14 -9.07 -21.58
C ASN A 80 9.02 -9.63 -20.67
N PRO A 81 8.17 -10.51 -21.22
CA PRO A 81 8.09 -10.93 -22.62
C PRO A 81 7.68 -9.75 -23.52
N ARG A 82 8.14 -9.76 -24.78
CA ARG A 82 7.68 -8.82 -25.81
C ARG A 82 6.30 -9.24 -26.30
N ASP A 83 5.33 -9.13 -25.39
CA ASP A 83 3.96 -9.53 -25.61
C ASP A 83 3.02 -8.61 -24.81
N VAL A 84 1.74 -8.62 -25.17
CA VAL A 84 0.66 -7.98 -24.43
C VAL A 84 0.11 -9.01 -23.45
N VAL A 85 0.43 -8.84 -22.18
CA VAL A 85 0.21 -9.84 -21.14
C VAL A 85 -1.10 -9.55 -20.41
N PHE A 86 -2.01 -10.51 -20.37
CA PHE A 86 -3.26 -10.47 -19.62
C PHE A 86 -4.06 -9.18 -19.90
N ASP A 87 -4.46 -8.43 -18.87
CA ASP A 87 -5.26 -7.20 -19.01
C ASP A 87 -4.49 -6.00 -19.62
N GLU A 88 -3.19 -6.14 -19.93
CA GLU A 88 -2.49 -5.13 -20.75
C GLU A 88 -3.20 -4.91 -22.10
N THR A 89 -3.93 -5.94 -22.58
CA THR A 89 -4.73 -5.83 -23.81
C THR A 89 -5.82 -4.75 -23.73
N TYR A 90 -6.23 -4.38 -22.52
CA TYR A 90 -7.17 -3.28 -22.28
C TYR A 90 -6.43 -2.02 -21.81
N TYR A 91 -5.69 -2.11 -20.72
CA TYR A 91 -5.19 -0.93 -20.01
C TYR A 91 -4.07 -0.19 -20.73
N ALA A 92 -3.19 -0.86 -21.46
CA ALA A 92 -2.18 -0.20 -22.27
C ALA A 92 -2.83 0.54 -23.46
N LYS A 93 -3.83 -0.07 -24.10
CA LYS A 93 -4.56 0.56 -25.20
C LYS A 93 -5.40 1.75 -24.73
N ASP A 94 -6.12 1.59 -23.62
CA ASP A 94 -6.89 2.69 -23.03
C ASP A 94 -5.99 3.85 -22.61
N ALA A 95 -4.81 3.56 -22.04
CA ALA A 95 -3.83 4.55 -21.65
C ALA A 95 -3.31 5.35 -22.86
N TRP A 96 -3.01 4.65 -23.96
CA TRP A 96 -2.64 5.30 -25.22
C TRP A 96 -3.77 6.15 -25.81
N SER A 97 -5.01 5.66 -25.74
CA SER A 97 -6.19 6.43 -26.18
C SER A 97 -6.34 7.72 -25.39
N LEU A 98 -6.23 7.65 -24.05
CA LEU A 98 -6.25 8.83 -23.18
C LEU A 98 -5.16 9.84 -23.56
N LEU A 99 -3.95 9.36 -23.88
CA LEU A 99 -2.84 10.21 -24.26
C LEU A 99 -3.09 10.93 -25.61
N LYS A 100 -3.78 10.28 -26.54
CA LYS A 100 -4.00 10.79 -27.90
C LYS A 100 -5.30 11.56 -28.08
N LEU A 101 -6.36 11.11 -27.42
CA LEU A 101 -7.72 11.63 -27.61
C LEU A 101 -8.25 12.37 -26.38
N GLY A 102 -7.66 12.14 -25.19
CA GLY A 102 -8.19 12.61 -23.91
C GLY A 102 -9.29 11.71 -23.33
N TYR A 103 -9.76 10.72 -24.08
CA TYR A 103 -10.77 9.73 -23.71
C TYR A 103 -10.41 8.36 -24.27
N GLU A 104 -11.09 7.32 -23.82
CA GLU A 104 -10.89 5.96 -24.30
C GLU A 104 -11.56 5.78 -25.68
N GLY A 105 -10.74 5.51 -26.70
CA GLY A 105 -11.18 5.18 -28.05
C GLY A 105 -11.33 3.67 -28.26
N THR A 106 -12.01 3.27 -29.34
CA THR A 106 -12.18 1.86 -29.69
C THR A 106 -10.96 1.28 -30.40
N TRP A 107 -10.72 0.01 -30.15
CA TRP A 107 -9.64 -0.77 -30.75
C TRP A 107 -10.24 -2.02 -31.43
N PRO A 108 -9.64 -2.53 -32.50
CA PRO A 108 -9.94 -3.88 -32.99
C PRO A 108 -9.73 -4.93 -31.90
N ASP A 109 -10.37 -6.09 -32.05
CA ASP A 109 -10.21 -7.22 -31.12
C ASP A 109 -8.73 -7.48 -30.80
N GLY A 110 -8.44 -7.89 -29.57
CA GLY A 110 -7.09 -8.11 -29.08
C GLY A 110 -6.28 -9.11 -29.90
N LYS A 111 -6.95 -10.10 -30.53
CA LYS A 111 -6.32 -11.07 -31.44
C LYS A 111 -5.76 -10.40 -32.71
N VAL A 112 -6.30 -9.26 -33.09
CA VAL A 112 -5.83 -8.48 -34.25
C VAL A 112 -4.89 -7.37 -33.80
N SER A 113 -5.31 -6.56 -32.84
CA SER A 113 -4.57 -5.34 -32.43
C SER A 113 -3.30 -5.64 -31.63
N ASN A 114 -3.24 -6.72 -30.80
CA ASN A 114 -2.06 -7.02 -30.00
C ASN A 114 -0.84 -7.37 -30.89
N PRO A 115 -0.92 -8.32 -31.85
CA PRO A 115 0.19 -8.59 -32.75
C PRO A 115 0.57 -7.38 -33.60
N GLN A 116 -0.41 -6.56 -34.02
CA GLN A 116 -0.16 -5.38 -34.85
C GLN A 116 0.65 -4.32 -34.10
N ILE A 117 0.30 -4.03 -32.83
CA ILE A 117 1.05 -3.09 -31.99
C ILE A 117 2.50 -3.57 -31.77
N LEU A 118 2.70 -4.88 -31.58
CA LEU A 118 4.03 -5.45 -31.33
C LEU A 118 4.91 -5.49 -32.58
N ALA A 119 4.32 -5.79 -33.74
CA ALA A 119 5.04 -5.93 -35.01
C ALA A 119 5.24 -4.57 -35.73
N HIS A 120 4.24 -3.69 -35.64
CA HIS A 120 4.20 -2.43 -36.37
C HIS A 120 3.78 -1.26 -35.47
N PRO A 121 4.61 -0.85 -34.48
CA PRO A 121 4.27 0.19 -33.52
C PRO A 121 4.05 1.58 -34.14
N GLN A 122 4.38 1.76 -35.42
CA GLN A 122 4.14 2.98 -36.17
C GLN A 122 2.71 3.06 -36.74
N VAL A 123 2.04 1.91 -36.91
CA VAL A 123 0.67 1.81 -37.43
C VAL A 123 -0.24 1.37 -36.28
N ILE A 124 -0.73 2.34 -35.56
CA ILE A 124 -1.54 2.09 -34.35
C ILE A 124 -3.02 2.03 -34.78
N PRO A 125 -3.71 0.90 -34.59
CA PRO A 125 -5.10 0.72 -35.03
C PRO A 125 -6.10 1.31 -34.02
N LEU A 126 -5.87 2.53 -33.57
CA LEU A 126 -6.76 3.28 -32.68
C LEU A 126 -7.81 4.03 -33.51
N SER A 127 -9.09 3.87 -33.19
CA SER A 127 -10.19 4.66 -33.70
C SER A 127 -10.54 5.81 -32.73
N ASP A 128 -11.02 6.92 -33.25
CA ASP A 128 -11.57 8.06 -32.50
C ASP A 128 -13.01 7.81 -32.01
N ALA A 129 -13.64 6.71 -32.41
CA ALA A 129 -14.94 6.31 -31.88
C ALA A 129 -14.83 6.01 -30.36
N PRO A 130 -15.80 6.47 -29.55
CA PRO A 130 -15.76 6.30 -28.10
C PRO A 130 -15.86 4.84 -27.68
N GLY A 131 -14.97 4.42 -26.78
CA GLY A 131 -14.97 3.09 -26.14
C GLY A 131 -15.64 3.12 -24.77
N TYR A 132 -16.49 2.13 -24.50
CA TYR A 132 -17.00 1.87 -23.14
C TYR A 132 -15.94 1.13 -22.33
N VAL A 133 -15.57 1.67 -21.17
CA VAL A 133 -14.60 1.06 -20.25
C VAL A 133 -15.13 1.00 -18.83
N VAL A 134 -14.69 0.00 -18.07
CA VAL A 134 -15.29 -0.38 -16.79
C VAL A 134 -14.53 0.12 -15.54
N HIS A 135 -13.54 0.97 -15.72
CA HIS A 135 -12.77 1.54 -14.62
C HIS A 135 -12.48 3.02 -14.84
N PRO A 136 -12.43 3.83 -13.77
CA PRO A 136 -12.04 5.23 -13.83
C PRO A 136 -10.64 5.43 -14.43
N PRO A 137 -10.30 6.64 -14.94
CA PRO A 137 -9.15 6.81 -15.81
C PRO A 137 -7.79 6.95 -15.14
N MET A 138 -7.70 7.21 -13.81
CA MET A 138 -6.42 7.54 -13.16
C MET A 138 -5.34 6.47 -13.31
N GLY A 139 -5.70 5.20 -13.15
CA GLY A 139 -4.73 4.10 -13.31
C GLY A 139 -4.18 4.04 -14.74
N LYS A 140 -5.02 4.30 -15.73
CA LYS A 140 -4.65 4.38 -17.14
C LYS A 140 -3.80 5.63 -17.45
N TRP A 141 -4.09 6.77 -16.81
CA TRP A 141 -3.22 7.95 -16.89
C TRP A 141 -1.81 7.68 -16.36
N VAL A 142 -1.69 6.89 -15.29
CA VAL A 142 -0.35 6.49 -14.78
C VAL A 142 0.40 5.66 -15.82
N ILE A 143 -0.26 4.71 -16.48
CA ILE A 143 0.34 3.92 -17.57
C ILE A 143 0.73 4.83 -18.74
N ALA A 144 -0.16 5.74 -19.12
CA ALA A 144 0.03 6.69 -20.22
C ALA A 144 1.29 7.56 -20.09
N VAL A 145 1.70 7.91 -18.87
CA VAL A 145 2.98 8.63 -18.65
C VAL A 145 4.17 7.81 -19.14
N GLY A 146 4.20 6.51 -18.89
CA GLY A 146 5.27 5.64 -19.38
C GLY A 146 5.25 5.49 -20.90
N GLU A 147 4.05 5.40 -21.50
CA GLU A 147 3.87 5.36 -22.95
C GLU A 147 4.24 6.68 -23.62
N TRP A 148 3.95 7.79 -22.97
CA TRP A 148 4.39 9.12 -23.43
C TRP A 148 5.92 9.22 -23.50
N MET A 149 6.62 8.66 -22.50
CA MET A 149 8.09 8.72 -22.43
C MET A 149 8.78 7.76 -23.38
N PHE A 150 8.24 6.57 -23.57
CA PHE A 150 8.93 5.43 -24.23
C PHE A 150 8.15 4.85 -25.41
N GLY A 151 6.96 5.35 -25.71
CA GLY A 151 6.09 4.86 -26.78
C GLY A 151 5.22 3.66 -26.38
N LEU A 152 4.31 3.27 -27.29
CA LEU A 152 3.41 2.13 -27.12
C LEU A 152 4.17 0.82 -27.36
N ASN A 153 4.83 0.33 -26.34
CA ASN A 153 5.59 -0.92 -26.34
C ASN A 153 5.67 -1.51 -24.92
N PRO A 154 6.04 -2.79 -24.74
CA PRO A 154 6.04 -3.46 -23.43
C PRO A 154 6.86 -2.76 -22.34
N PHE A 155 7.98 -2.13 -22.68
CA PHE A 155 8.73 -1.34 -21.71
C PHE A 155 7.97 -0.05 -21.33
N GLY A 156 7.38 0.64 -22.32
CA GLY A 156 6.66 1.90 -22.11
C GLY A 156 5.49 1.73 -21.15
N TRP A 157 4.55 0.83 -21.42
CA TRP A 157 3.38 0.68 -20.53
C TRP A 157 3.69 0.06 -19.17
N ARG A 158 4.81 -0.70 -19.02
CA ARG A 158 5.23 -1.28 -17.73
C ARG A 158 6.11 -0.34 -16.89
N PHE A 159 6.71 0.68 -17.51
CA PHE A 159 7.69 1.56 -16.84
C PHE A 159 7.15 2.18 -15.54
N MET A 160 5.98 2.80 -15.61
CA MET A 160 5.40 3.44 -14.43
C MET A 160 4.99 2.44 -13.34
N MET A 161 4.63 1.21 -13.72
CA MET A 161 4.34 0.15 -12.74
C MET A 161 5.61 -0.22 -11.96
N ALA A 162 6.75 -0.36 -12.63
CA ALA A 162 8.04 -0.63 -11.98
C ALA A 162 8.47 0.53 -11.06
N LEU A 163 8.25 1.77 -11.50
CA LEU A 163 8.57 2.95 -10.72
C LEU A 163 7.72 3.05 -9.44
N ILE A 164 6.38 2.99 -9.56
CA ILE A 164 5.49 3.08 -8.39
C ILE A 164 5.64 1.88 -7.45
N GLY A 165 5.93 0.68 -8.00
CA GLY A 165 6.27 -0.48 -7.19
C GLY A 165 7.55 -0.28 -6.38
N THR A 166 8.57 0.33 -6.98
CA THR A 166 9.83 0.71 -6.29
C THR A 166 9.59 1.77 -5.21
N LEU A 167 8.81 2.81 -5.54
CA LEU A 167 8.43 3.86 -4.59
C LEU A 167 7.58 3.34 -3.44
N SER A 168 6.72 2.33 -3.69
CA SER A 168 5.95 1.64 -2.63
C SER A 168 6.88 1.00 -1.60
N VAL A 169 7.96 0.37 -2.03
CA VAL A 169 8.98 -0.21 -1.14
C VAL A 169 9.64 0.88 -0.28
N LEU A 170 10.06 1.99 -0.88
CA LEU A 170 10.62 3.14 -0.16
C LEU A 170 9.63 3.70 0.87
N MET A 171 8.39 3.92 0.45
CA MET A 171 7.32 4.39 1.35
C MET A 171 7.10 3.43 2.51
N LEU A 172 7.06 2.12 2.24
CA LEU A 172 6.84 1.13 3.30
C LEU A 172 7.97 1.10 4.31
N CYS A 173 9.25 1.24 3.87
CA CYS A 173 10.38 1.43 4.79
C CYS A 173 10.16 2.63 5.70
N ARG A 174 9.73 3.76 5.16
CA ARG A 174 9.50 5.02 5.90
C ARG A 174 8.30 4.92 6.84
N ILE A 175 7.23 4.29 6.41
CA ILE A 175 6.03 4.01 7.20
C ILE A 175 6.38 3.07 8.36
N GLY A 176 7.06 1.96 8.10
CA GLY A 176 7.50 1.01 9.12
C GLY A 176 8.44 1.67 10.15
N ARG A 177 9.41 2.49 9.67
CA ARG A 177 10.26 3.28 10.57
C ARG A 177 9.45 4.20 11.48
N ARG A 178 8.42 4.86 10.98
CA ARG A 178 7.54 5.74 11.78
C ARG A 178 6.70 4.94 12.78
N LEU A 179 6.08 3.85 12.36
CA LEU A 179 5.25 3.00 13.21
C LEU A 179 6.05 2.35 14.35
N PHE A 180 7.20 1.77 14.03
CA PHE A 180 7.99 0.97 14.96
C PHE A 180 9.10 1.75 15.67
N ARG A 181 9.31 3.01 15.28
CA ARG A 181 10.42 3.86 15.76
C ARG A 181 11.79 3.19 15.56
N SER A 182 11.92 2.36 14.52
CA SER A 182 13.11 1.57 14.20
C SER A 182 13.36 1.58 12.69
N THR A 183 14.53 2.06 12.28
CA THR A 183 14.94 2.02 10.86
C THR A 183 15.09 0.57 10.39
N ALA A 184 15.64 -0.32 11.24
CA ALA A 184 15.81 -1.73 10.90
C ALA A 184 14.47 -2.40 10.60
N LEU A 185 13.46 -2.25 11.46
CA LEU A 185 12.12 -2.82 11.23
C LEU A 185 11.44 -2.18 10.02
N GLY A 186 11.68 -0.88 9.77
CA GLY A 186 11.22 -0.23 8.54
C GLY A 186 11.84 -0.86 7.29
N CYS A 187 13.16 -1.07 7.29
CA CYS A 187 13.86 -1.74 6.19
C CYS A 187 13.41 -3.20 6.02
N VAL A 188 13.17 -3.93 7.11
CA VAL A 188 12.60 -5.29 7.06
C VAL A 188 11.25 -5.26 6.34
N ALA A 189 10.32 -4.37 6.73
CA ALA A 189 9.02 -4.26 6.07
C ALA A 189 9.16 -3.98 4.56
N GLY A 190 10.04 -3.04 4.18
CA GLY A 190 10.29 -2.73 2.78
C GLY A 190 10.96 -3.88 2.02
N THR A 191 11.92 -4.60 2.64
CA THR A 191 12.55 -5.78 2.03
C THR A 191 11.53 -6.88 1.80
N LEU A 192 10.64 -7.14 2.76
CA LEU A 192 9.55 -8.11 2.58
C LEU A 192 8.66 -7.75 1.39
N LEU A 193 8.32 -6.46 1.21
CA LEU A 193 7.56 -6.00 0.04
C LEU A 193 8.37 -6.10 -1.25
N ALA A 194 9.69 -5.84 -1.19
CA ALA A 194 10.56 -5.94 -2.36
C ALA A 194 10.59 -7.37 -2.92
N VAL A 195 10.54 -8.38 -2.02
CA VAL A 195 10.60 -9.81 -2.33
C VAL A 195 9.25 -10.52 -2.18
N ASP A 196 8.13 -9.80 -2.17
CA ASP A 196 6.81 -10.40 -2.34
C ASP A 196 6.53 -10.65 -3.82
N GLY A 197 6.23 -11.91 -4.18
CA GLY A 197 6.03 -12.31 -5.57
C GLY A 197 4.86 -11.60 -6.23
N LEU A 198 3.72 -11.46 -5.53
CA LEU A 198 2.54 -10.81 -6.08
C LEU A 198 2.83 -9.33 -6.36
N HIS A 199 3.34 -8.59 -5.38
CA HIS A 199 3.67 -7.17 -5.56
C HIS A 199 4.78 -6.97 -6.60
N PHE A 200 5.73 -7.90 -6.68
CA PHE A 200 6.79 -7.88 -7.67
C PHE A 200 6.24 -8.05 -9.09
N VAL A 201 5.44 -9.07 -9.35
CA VAL A 201 4.81 -9.34 -10.66
C VAL A 201 3.93 -8.18 -11.07
N MET A 202 3.05 -7.70 -10.17
CA MET A 202 2.18 -6.55 -10.42
C MET A 202 2.96 -5.25 -10.71
N SER A 203 4.21 -5.15 -10.24
CA SER A 203 5.11 -4.02 -10.56
C SER A 203 5.75 -4.14 -11.96
N ARG A 204 5.49 -5.20 -12.71
CA ARG A 204 6.10 -5.49 -14.01
C ARG A 204 5.08 -5.70 -15.13
N ILE A 205 3.80 -5.55 -14.80
CA ILE A 205 2.67 -5.69 -15.73
C ILE A 205 1.76 -4.48 -15.54
N ALA A 206 1.20 -3.94 -16.63
CA ALA A 206 0.38 -2.74 -16.60
C ALA A 206 -1.07 -3.06 -16.16
N LEU A 207 -1.25 -3.26 -14.84
CA LEU A 207 -2.56 -3.46 -14.21
C LEU A 207 -2.88 -2.36 -13.21
N LEU A 208 -4.17 -2.02 -13.06
CA LEU A 208 -4.63 -0.89 -12.25
C LEU A 208 -4.51 -1.14 -10.74
N ASP A 209 -4.50 -2.39 -10.29
CA ASP A 209 -4.56 -2.77 -8.87
C ASP A 209 -3.31 -2.33 -8.09
N LEU A 210 -2.14 -2.29 -8.73
CA LEU A 210 -0.93 -1.75 -8.11
C LEU A 210 -1.05 -0.25 -7.85
N VAL A 211 -1.72 0.50 -8.74
CA VAL A 211 -1.93 1.95 -8.60
C VAL A 211 -2.77 2.25 -7.36
N ILE A 212 -3.82 1.45 -7.10
CA ILE A 212 -4.61 1.57 -5.87
C ILE A 212 -3.75 1.30 -4.65
N SER A 213 -2.99 0.20 -4.66
CA SER A 213 -2.07 -0.17 -3.57
C SER A 213 -1.11 0.98 -3.24
N PHE A 214 -0.52 1.59 -4.26
CA PHE A 214 0.38 2.73 -4.13
C PHE A 214 -0.28 3.94 -3.46
N PHE A 215 -1.44 4.39 -3.96
CA PHE A 215 -2.12 5.55 -3.42
C PHE A 215 -2.71 5.29 -2.03
N ALA A 216 -3.25 4.09 -1.76
CA ALA A 216 -3.70 3.70 -0.43
C ALA A 216 -2.55 3.69 0.59
N LEU A 217 -1.38 3.17 0.20
CA LEU A 217 -0.17 3.18 1.03
C LEU A 217 0.32 4.61 1.29
N ALA A 218 0.32 5.47 0.27
CA ALA A 218 0.68 6.89 0.39
C ALA A 218 -0.28 7.62 1.35
N ALA A 219 -1.59 7.40 1.22
CA ALA A 219 -2.60 7.94 2.13
C ALA A 219 -2.38 7.49 3.58
N PHE A 220 -2.11 6.19 3.79
CA PHE A 220 -1.79 5.67 5.12
C PHE A 220 -0.55 6.35 5.71
N GLY A 221 0.50 6.53 4.92
CA GLY A 221 1.71 7.26 5.31
C GLY A 221 1.42 8.72 5.69
N CYS A 222 0.63 9.43 4.89
CA CYS A 222 0.19 10.80 5.17
C CYS A 222 -0.62 10.88 6.47
N LEU A 223 -1.56 9.96 6.72
CA LEU A 223 -2.34 9.92 7.95
C LEU A 223 -1.49 9.64 9.20
N LEU A 224 -0.44 8.85 9.08
CA LEU A 224 0.52 8.66 10.19
C LEU A 224 1.28 9.95 10.52
N ILE A 225 1.66 10.73 9.50
CA ILE A 225 2.30 12.03 9.71
C ILE A 225 1.30 13.02 10.32
N ASP A 226 0.07 13.04 9.82
CA ASP A 226 -1.02 13.88 10.30
C ASP A 226 -1.35 13.60 11.78
N ARG A 227 -1.37 12.32 12.17
CA ARG A 227 -1.54 11.90 13.55
C ARG A 227 -0.45 12.48 14.48
N ASP A 228 0.79 12.40 14.08
CA ASP A 228 1.89 12.97 14.87
C ASP A 228 1.82 14.51 14.90
N TRP A 229 1.43 15.13 13.78
CA TRP A 229 1.26 16.58 13.66
C TRP A 229 0.18 17.13 14.60
N SER A 230 -1.01 16.53 14.61
CA SER A 230 -2.12 16.94 15.47
C SER A 230 -1.79 16.74 16.96
N ARG A 231 -1.13 15.64 17.30
CA ARG A 231 -0.67 15.33 18.66
C ARG A 231 0.40 16.30 19.15
N ALA A 232 1.35 16.68 18.28
CA ALA A 232 2.36 17.67 18.63
C ALA A 232 1.74 19.04 18.96
N ARG A 233 0.62 19.39 18.32
CA ARG A 233 -0.11 20.61 18.65
C ARG A 233 -0.76 20.55 20.03
N LEU A 234 -1.40 19.44 20.38
CA LEU A 234 -1.94 19.22 21.72
C LEU A 234 -0.81 19.21 22.77
N ALA A 235 0.31 18.53 22.50
CA ALA A 235 1.45 18.48 23.39
C ALA A 235 2.03 19.87 23.71
N ARG A 236 2.14 20.74 22.69
CA ARG A 236 2.61 22.13 22.89
C ARG A 236 1.64 23.03 23.67
N ALA A 237 0.36 22.70 23.70
CA ALA A 237 -0.65 23.44 24.43
C ALA A 237 -0.78 23.03 25.90
N LEU A 238 -0.14 21.92 26.32
CA LEU A 238 -0.20 21.46 27.70
C LEU A 238 0.58 22.41 28.62
N PRO A 239 0.01 22.83 29.76
CA PRO A 239 0.74 23.60 30.76
C PRO A 239 1.85 22.75 31.37
N VAL A 240 2.96 23.42 31.67
CA VAL A 240 4.16 22.82 32.28
C VAL A 240 4.19 23.27 33.74
N ASP A 241 4.41 22.32 34.66
CA ASP A 241 4.56 22.61 36.08
C ASP A 241 5.99 23.15 36.41
N GLU A 242 6.23 23.50 37.67
CA GLU A 242 7.51 24.05 38.14
C GLU A 242 8.68 23.08 37.92
N ASP A 243 8.43 21.77 37.89
CA ASP A 243 9.40 20.72 37.64
C ASP A 243 9.64 20.46 36.14
N GLY A 244 8.99 21.20 35.26
CA GLY A 244 9.14 21.04 33.79
C GLY A 244 8.28 19.92 33.19
N TYR A 245 7.38 19.30 33.94
CA TYR A 245 6.49 18.24 33.47
C TYR A 245 5.13 18.79 33.01
N ALA A 246 4.61 18.19 31.94
CA ALA A 246 3.25 18.44 31.48
C ALA A 246 2.34 17.26 31.86
N GLY A 247 1.36 17.51 32.73
CA GLY A 247 0.28 16.60 33.05
C GLY A 247 -0.83 16.64 31.99
N PRO A 248 -1.79 15.68 32.03
CA PRO A 248 -3.01 15.80 31.24
C PRO A 248 -3.83 17.00 31.71
N ASP A 249 -4.28 17.86 30.77
CA ASP A 249 -5.06 19.05 31.05
C ASP A 249 -6.44 18.98 30.36
N ARG A 250 -7.50 19.24 31.16
CA ARG A 250 -8.87 19.15 30.66
C ARG A 250 -9.22 20.23 29.63
N GLN A 251 -8.73 21.46 29.82
CA GLN A 251 -9.04 22.55 28.88
C GLN A 251 -8.36 22.29 27.54
N VAL A 252 -7.14 21.82 27.58
CA VAL A 252 -6.40 21.42 26.37
C VAL A 252 -7.12 20.27 25.67
N GLY A 253 -7.45 19.21 26.40
CA GLY A 253 -8.13 18.05 25.82
C GLY A 253 -9.52 18.36 25.22
N ASP A 254 -10.35 19.15 25.92
CA ASP A 254 -11.73 19.44 25.49
C ASP A 254 -11.83 20.60 24.49
N ARG A 255 -10.95 21.61 24.56
CA ARG A 255 -11.13 22.89 23.85
C ARG A 255 -10.09 23.22 22.79
N THR A 256 -8.86 22.72 22.89
CA THR A 256 -7.79 23.06 21.93
C THR A 256 -8.11 22.53 20.54
N GLY A 257 -8.08 23.39 19.54
CA GLY A 257 -8.21 23.00 18.13
C GLY A 257 -6.93 22.31 17.63
N MET A 258 -7.08 21.26 16.84
CA MET A 258 -5.94 20.54 16.24
C MET A 258 -5.32 21.28 15.05
N GLY A 259 -5.89 22.43 14.63
CA GLY A 259 -5.38 23.37 13.64
C GLY A 259 -5.38 22.84 12.20
N TRP A 260 -4.57 23.51 11.36
CA TRP A 260 -4.40 23.13 9.97
C TRP A 260 -3.71 21.77 9.84
N ARG A 261 -4.26 20.89 9.00
CA ARG A 261 -3.82 19.48 8.84
C ARG A 261 -3.52 19.16 7.37
N PRO A 262 -2.41 19.67 6.83
CA PRO A 262 -2.07 19.51 5.41
C PRO A 262 -1.86 18.03 5.02
N TRP A 263 -1.36 17.20 5.93
CA TRP A 263 -1.15 15.80 5.67
C TRP A 263 -2.46 15.00 5.57
N ARG A 264 -3.53 15.46 6.23
CA ARG A 264 -4.86 14.87 6.05
C ARG A 264 -5.44 15.22 4.68
N ILE A 265 -5.20 16.43 4.19
CA ILE A 265 -5.56 16.83 2.83
C ILE A 265 -4.75 16.03 1.80
N ALA A 266 -3.44 15.87 2.00
CA ALA A 266 -2.61 15.02 1.14
C ALA A 266 -3.09 13.55 1.12
N ALA A 267 -3.51 13.01 2.28
CA ALA A 267 -4.13 11.69 2.35
C ALA A 267 -5.44 11.63 1.55
N ALA A 268 -6.27 12.69 1.62
CA ALA A 268 -7.54 12.76 0.87
C ALA A 268 -7.30 12.80 -0.65
N VAL A 269 -6.29 13.54 -1.11
CA VAL A 269 -5.86 13.51 -2.52
C VAL A 269 -5.45 12.09 -2.93
N CYS A 270 -4.60 11.42 -2.14
CA CYS A 270 -4.20 10.04 -2.43
C CYS A 270 -5.40 9.08 -2.45
N LEU A 271 -6.37 9.24 -1.53
CA LEU A 271 -7.58 8.42 -1.51
C LEU A 271 -8.48 8.69 -2.71
N GLY A 272 -8.60 9.95 -3.13
CA GLY A 272 -9.29 10.33 -4.36
C GLY A 272 -8.66 9.68 -5.60
N LEU A 273 -7.32 9.68 -5.70
CA LEU A 273 -6.58 9.02 -6.78
C LEU A 273 -6.73 7.48 -6.74
N ALA A 274 -6.80 6.89 -5.54
CA ALA A 274 -7.10 5.47 -5.39
C ALA A 274 -8.51 5.13 -5.92
N CYS A 275 -9.53 5.91 -5.52
CA CYS A 275 -10.90 5.76 -6.04
C CYS A 275 -10.96 5.98 -7.57
N ALA A 276 -10.21 6.95 -8.07
CA ALA A 276 -10.12 7.27 -9.50
C ALA A 276 -9.35 6.24 -10.33
N SER A 277 -8.67 5.29 -9.69
CA SER A 277 -8.04 4.15 -10.35
C SER A 277 -8.98 2.95 -10.44
N LYS A 278 -9.67 2.64 -9.34
CA LYS A 278 -10.65 1.55 -9.25
C LYS A 278 -11.54 1.74 -8.02
N TRP A 279 -12.81 1.40 -8.09
CA TRP A 279 -13.77 1.73 -7.03
C TRP A 279 -13.54 1.06 -5.67
N ASN A 280 -12.77 -0.01 -5.59
CA ASN A 280 -12.37 -0.56 -4.30
C ASN A 280 -11.51 0.41 -3.47
N GLY A 281 -11.00 1.49 -4.03
CA GLY A 281 -10.43 2.64 -3.32
C GLY A 281 -11.39 3.27 -2.31
N LEU A 282 -12.73 3.19 -2.53
CA LEU A 282 -13.75 3.69 -1.60
C LEU A 282 -13.70 3.03 -0.23
N TYR A 283 -13.32 1.75 -0.16
CA TYR A 283 -13.16 1.06 1.13
C TYR A 283 -12.00 1.63 1.95
N PHE A 284 -10.88 1.96 1.28
CA PHE A 284 -9.78 2.66 1.94
C PHE A 284 -10.20 4.06 2.38
N LEU A 285 -10.93 4.81 1.55
CA LEU A 285 -11.44 6.14 1.90
C LEU A 285 -12.32 6.08 3.16
N ALA A 286 -13.26 5.15 3.22
CA ALA A 286 -14.16 4.99 4.36
C ALA A 286 -13.40 4.59 5.63
N VAL A 287 -12.58 3.53 5.56
CA VAL A 287 -11.86 3.00 6.73
C VAL A 287 -10.82 4.01 7.25
N PHE A 288 -10.08 4.67 6.36
CA PHE A 288 -9.06 5.66 6.76
C PHE A 288 -9.70 6.95 7.27
N GLY A 289 -10.85 7.35 6.73
CA GLY A 289 -11.65 8.45 7.26
C GLY A 289 -12.08 8.19 8.70
N ILE A 290 -12.62 7.01 8.99
CA ILE A 290 -12.98 6.59 10.36
C ILE A 290 -11.73 6.49 11.25
N MET A 291 -10.66 5.89 10.77
CA MET A 291 -9.42 5.69 11.51
C MET A 291 -8.83 7.02 12.00
N THR A 292 -8.80 8.08 11.18
CA THR A 292 -8.29 9.40 11.60
C THR A 292 -9.14 9.99 12.72
N VAL A 293 -10.47 9.83 12.69
CA VAL A 293 -11.38 10.29 13.74
C VAL A 293 -11.15 9.53 15.05
N VAL A 294 -10.99 8.22 14.98
CA VAL A 294 -10.66 7.37 16.15
C VAL A 294 -9.32 7.77 16.77
N TRP A 295 -8.32 8.11 15.94
CA TRP A 295 -7.03 8.60 16.45
C TRP A 295 -7.16 9.96 17.13
N ASP A 296 -8.03 10.86 16.65
CA ASP A 296 -8.30 12.15 17.27
C ASP A 296 -8.97 11.97 18.64
N ILE A 297 -9.90 11.02 18.79
CA ILE A 297 -10.49 10.64 20.09
C ILE A 297 -9.39 10.19 21.06
N GLY A 298 -8.49 9.30 20.60
CA GLY A 298 -7.36 8.81 21.40
C GLY A 298 -6.40 9.93 21.82
N SER A 299 -6.14 10.90 20.94
CA SER A 299 -5.28 12.05 21.21
C SER A 299 -5.86 12.96 22.29
N ARG A 300 -7.16 13.29 22.20
CA ARG A 300 -7.87 14.10 23.19
C ARG A 300 -7.97 13.42 24.55
N ARG A 301 -8.21 12.10 24.55
CA ARG A 301 -8.21 11.30 25.80
C ARG A 301 -6.86 11.38 26.51
N LEU A 302 -5.74 11.24 25.76
CA LEU A 302 -4.39 11.34 26.30
C LEU A 302 -4.09 12.75 26.81
N ALA A 303 -4.56 13.79 26.12
CA ALA A 303 -4.39 15.18 26.54
C ALA A 303 -5.22 15.57 27.77
N GLY A 304 -6.14 14.71 28.25
CA GLY A 304 -6.92 14.94 29.48
C GLY A 304 -8.38 15.31 29.25
N ALA A 305 -8.92 15.14 28.03
CA ALA A 305 -10.33 15.42 27.76
C ALA A 305 -11.26 14.60 28.67
N ARG A 306 -12.24 15.27 29.31
CA ARG A 306 -13.25 14.59 30.12
C ARG A 306 -14.27 13.86 29.23
N ARG A 307 -14.62 14.44 28.08
CA ARG A 307 -15.59 13.89 27.13
C ARG A 307 -15.00 13.85 25.72
N PRO A 308 -14.01 12.95 25.47
CA PRO A 308 -13.22 12.96 24.23
C PRO A 308 -14.08 12.75 22.98
N TYR A 309 -15.14 11.94 23.05
CA TYR A 309 -16.07 11.73 21.93
C TYR A 309 -16.83 13.01 21.56
N LEU A 310 -17.36 13.71 22.56
CA LEU A 310 -18.09 14.97 22.35
C LEU A 310 -17.15 16.08 21.85
N ALA A 311 -15.92 16.11 22.35
CA ALA A 311 -14.91 17.06 21.91
C ALA A 311 -14.58 16.86 20.42
N VAL A 312 -14.38 15.61 19.98
CA VAL A 312 -14.15 15.28 18.56
C VAL A 312 -15.37 15.62 17.71
N LEU A 313 -16.57 15.23 18.13
CA LEU A 313 -17.80 15.52 17.40
C LEU A 313 -17.96 17.03 17.12
N ARG A 314 -17.69 17.87 18.14
CA ARG A 314 -17.87 19.33 18.05
C ARG A 314 -16.72 20.06 17.34
N LYS A 315 -15.48 19.55 17.43
CA LYS A 315 -14.27 20.28 17.03
C LYS A 315 -13.56 19.69 15.81
N ASP A 316 -13.61 18.37 15.62
CA ASP A 316 -12.75 17.71 14.66
C ASP A 316 -13.51 17.01 13.53
N LEU A 317 -14.69 16.42 13.81
CA LEU A 317 -15.43 15.60 12.85
C LEU A 317 -15.84 16.39 11.60
N GLY A 318 -16.42 17.58 11.77
CA GLY A 318 -16.81 18.44 10.64
C GLY A 318 -15.61 18.81 9.77
N TRP A 319 -14.49 19.18 10.40
CA TRP A 319 -13.25 19.46 9.67
C TRP A 319 -12.65 18.21 9.04
N ALA A 320 -12.80 17.02 9.66
CA ALA A 320 -12.35 15.77 9.05
C ALA A 320 -13.17 15.47 7.79
N ALA A 321 -14.49 15.55 7.87
CA ALA A 321 -15.38 15.34 6.73
C ALA A 321 -15.07 16.34 5.59
N LEU A 322 -14.95 17.65 5.92
CA LEU A 322 -14.69 18.71 4.94
C LEU A 322 -13.32 18.62 4.27
N THR A 323 -12.30 18.14 4.96
CA THR A 323 -10.95 18.02 4.41
C THR A 323 -10.72 16.68 3.70
N ILE A 324 -11.58 15.68 3.91
CA ILE A 324 -11.43 14.36 3.27
C ILE A 324 -12.40 14.20 2.11
N LEU A 325 -13.70 14.32 2.34
CA LEU A 325 -14.70 13.95 1.32
C LEU A 325 -14.70 14.88 0.10
N PRO A 326 -14.78 16.21 0.23
CA PRO A 326 -14.75 17.08 -0.94
C PRO A 326 -13.42 17.03 -1.69
N VAL A 327 -12.29 16.92 -0.95
CA VAL A 327 -10.97 16.85 -1.59
C VAL A 327 -10.83 15.55 -2.39
N ALA A 328 -11.25 14.42 -1.84
CA ALA A 328 -11.24 13.15 -2.57
C ALA A 328 -12.17 13.18 -3.79
N LEU A 329 -13.36 13.77 -3.65
CA LEU A 329 -14.32 13.92 -4.76
C LEU A 329 -13.76 14.82 -5.87
N VAL A 330 -13.22 15.99 -5.52
CA VAL A 330 -12.62 16.90 -6.50
C VAL A 330 -11.45 16.22 -7.22
N THR A 331 -10.60 15.49 -6.49
CA THR A 331 -9.49 14.73 -7.07
C THR A 331 -9.99 13.64 -8.01
N TYR A 332 -11.06 12.94 -7.64
CA TYR A 332 -11.74 11.97 -8.49
C TYR A 332 -12.23 12.62 -9.79
N LEU A 333 -12.98 13.72 -9.71
CA LEU A 333 -13.52 14.42 -10.88
C LEU A 333 -12.41 15.00 -11.77
N LEU A 334 -11.31 15.47 -11.19
CA LEU A 334 -10.15 15.94 -11.95
C LEU A 334 -9.50 14.83 -12.79
N SER A 335 -9.57 13.59 -12.38
CA SER A 335 -9.07 12.47 -13.19
C SER A 335 -9.85 12.27 -14.48
N TRP A 336 -11.12 12.69 -14.51
CA TRP A 336 -12.02 12.68 -15.68
C TRP A 336 -11.91 13.91 -16.57
N SER A 337 -10.91 14.77 -16.36
CA SER A 337 -10.76 16.04 -17.09
C SER A 337 -10.76 15.84 -18.61
N GLY A 338 -10.07 14.84 -19.14
CA GLY A 338 -10.07 14.53 -20.57
C GLY A 338 -11.46 14.18 -21.11
N TRP A 339 -12.22 13.36 -20.37
CA TRP A 339 -13.60 13.02 -20.70
C TRP A 339 -14.52 14.25 -20.66
N PHE A 340 -14.36 15.15 -19.68
CA PHE A 340 -15.14 16.38 -19.59
C PHE A 340 -14.85 17.37 -20.74
N LEU A 341 -13.59 17.44 -21.17
CA LEU A 341 -13.13 18.36 -22.21
C LEU A 341 -13.35 17.85 -23.64
N SER A 342 -13.71 16.57 -23.77
CA SER A 342 -13.94 15.93 -25.06
C SER A 342 -15.43 15.87 -25.41
N ASP A 343 -15.79 16.19 -26.64
CA ASP A 343 -17.16 16.05 -27.14
C ASP A 343 -17.49 14.60 -27.55
N ASN A 344 -16.49 13.81 -27.93
CA ASN A 344 -16.69 12.47 -28.48
C ASN A 344 -16.59 11.34 -27.42
N ALA A 345 -16.33 11.66 -26.13
CA ALA A 345 -16.17 10.63 -25.11
C ALA A 345 -17.48 9.84 -24.87
N TYR A 346 -17.35 8.55 -24.53
CA TYR A 346 -18.50 7.66 -24.31
C TYR A 346 -19.50 8.24 -23.30
N GLY A 347 -20.76 8.33 -23.73
CA GLY A 347 -21.85 8.78 -22.87
C GLY A 347 -21.78 10.26 -22.45
N ARG A 348 -20.85 11.08 -23.00
CA ARG A 348 -20.61 12.47 -22.60
C ARG A 348 -21.85 13.36 -22.69
N HIS A 349 -22.67 13.17 -23.71
CA HIS A 349 -23.86 13.95 -24.01
C HIS A 349 -25.17 13.24 -23.60
N TRP A 350 -25.10 12.17 -22.83
CA TRP A 350 -26.28 11.40 -22.45
C TRP A 350 -27.38 12.25 -21.79
N ALA A 351 -27.02 13.23 -20.98
CA ALA A 351 -27.96 14.05 -20.21
C ALA A 351 -28.40 15.34 -20.91
N ASP A 352 -27.84 15.71 -22.06
CA ASP A 352 -28.05 17.04 -22.67
C ASP A 352 -29.51 17.34 -23.02
N ALA A 353 -30.21 16.35 -23.60
CA ALA A 353 -31.63 16.47 -23.96
C ALA A 353 -32.58 15.91 -22.87
N ARG A 354 -32.06 15.53 -21.67
CA ARG A 354 -32.86 14.89 -20.61
C ARG A 354 -33.16 15.88 -19.48
N GLY A 355 -34.43 16.29 -19.39
CA GLY A 355 -34.97 17.02 -18.24
C GLY A 355 -35.18 16.11 -17.01
N GLY A 356 -35.76 16.63 -15.94
CA GLY A 356 -36.14 15.89 -14.73
C GLY A 356 -35.80 16.61 -13.44
N THR A 357 -36.05 15.96 -12.30
CA THR A 357 -35.87 16.51 -10.95
C THR A 357 -34.45 17.02 -10.68
N TRP A 358 -33.45 16.44 -11.33
CA TRP A 358 -32.03 16.76 -11.15
C TRP A 358 -31.47 17.67 -12.27
N SER A 359 -32.32 18.34 -13.05
CA SER A 359 -31.89 19.20 -14.17
C SER A 359 -31.10 20.44 -13.74
N TRP A 360 -31.14 20.81 -12.46
CA TRP A 360 -30.32 21.86 -11.87
C TRP A 360 -28.82 21.48 -11.76
N ILE A 361 -28.49 20.17 -11.84
CA ILE A 361 -27.12 19.68 -11.90
C ILE A 361 -26.65 19.77 -13.37
N PRO A 362 -25.44 20.29 -13.64
CA PRO A 362 -24.90 20.37 -14.99
C PRO A 362 -24.95 19.03 -15.73
N ALA A 363 -25.36 19.07 -17.01
CA ALA A 363 -25.52 17.87 -17.84
C ALA A 363 -24.28 16.95 -17.88
N PRO A 364 -23.02 17.46 -17.95
CA PRO A 364 -21.83 16.61 -17.89
C PRO A 364 -21.72 15.78 -16.62
N ILE A 365 -22.08 16.36 -15.47
CA ILE A 365 -22.04 15.63 -14.18
C ILE A 365 -23.11 14.55 -14.14
N ARG A 366 -24.32 14.81 -14.67
CA ARG A 366 -25.39 13.81 -14.79
C ARG A 366 -25.01 12.69 -15.77
N SER A 367 -24.33 13.03 -16.86
CA SER A 367 -23.81 12.05 -17.82
C SER A 367 -22.74 11.16 -17.21
N LEU A 368 -21.80 11.74 -16.45
CA LEU A 368 -20.79 10.97 -15.72
C LEU A 368 -21.44 10.05 -14.68
N TRP A 369 -22.41 10.56 -13.90
CA TRP A 369 -23.14 9.74 -12.94
C TRP A 369 -23.82 8.53 -13.61
N HIS A 370 -24.45 8.74 -14.77
CA HIS A 370 -25.05 7.65 -15.52
C HIS A 370 -24.00 6.63 -15.97
N TYR A 371 -22.87 7.11 -16.49
CA TYR A 371 -21.75 6.23 -16.87
C TYR A 371 -21.26 5.40 -15.69
N GLU A 372 -21.08 6.01 -14.52
CA GLU A 372 -20.64 5.31 -13.31
C GLU A 372 -21.67 4.27 -12.81
N VAL A 373 -22.95 4.54 -12.98
CA VAL A 373 -24.00 3.53 -12.68
C VAL A 373 -23.87 2.34 -13.63
N GLN A 374 -23.66 2.55 -14.93
CA GLN A 374 -23.42 1.46 -15.87
C GLN A 374 -22.16 0.66 -15.51
N VAL A 375 -21.08 1.33 -15.13
CA VAL A 375 -19.84 0.69 -14.65
C VAL A 375 -20.09 -0.13 -13.39
N TYR A 376 -20.88 0.38 -12.45
CA TYR A 376 -21.26 -0.33 -11.24
C TYR A 376 -22.05 -1.61 -11.57
N ASP A 377 -23.11 -1.48 -12.38
CA ASP A 377 -23.97 -2.59 -12.75
C ASP A 377 -23.18 -3.68 -13.51
N PHE A 378 -22.30 -3.29 -14.42
CA PHE A 378 -21.39 -4.23 -15.09
C PHE A 378 -20.51 -4.97 -14.08
N ASN A 379 -19.87 -4.24 -13.16
CA ASN A 379 -18.93 -4.84 -12.21
C ASN A 379 -19.62 -5.77 -11.20
N VAL A 380 -20.81 -5.44 -10.72
CA VAL A 380 -21.53 -6.25 -9.74
C VAL A 380 -22.09 -7.53 -10.39
N ASN A 381 -22.54 -7.42 -11.64
CA ASN A 381 -23.16 -8.54 -12.37
C ASN A 381 -22.16 -9.39 -13.17
N LEU A 382 -20.85 -9.14 -13.04
CA LEU A 382 -19.83 -9.93 -13.74
C LEU A 382 -19.70 -11.32 -13.12
N GLN A 383 -20.40 -12.31 -13.69
CA GLN A 383 -20.43 -13.70 -13.23
C GLN A 383 -19.88 -14.69 -14.27
N THR A 384 -19.27 -14.20 -15.35
CA THR A 384 -18.67 -15.07 -16.37
C THR A 384 -17.62 -15.95 -15.72
N PRO A 385 -17.75 -17.29 -15.78
CA PRO A 385 -16.79 -18.22 -15.19
C PRO A 385 -15.39 -18.02 -15.79
N HIS A 386 -14.37 -18.06 -14.94
CA HIS A 386 -12.98 -17.96 -15.36
C HIS A 386 -12.13 -19.01 -14.66
N PRO A 387 -11.19 -19.70 -15.36
CA PRO A 387 -10.37 -20.77 -14.77
C PRO A 387 -9.56 -20.33 -13.54
N TYR A 388 -9.14 -19.07 -13.50
CA TYR A 388 -8.37 -18.49 -12.39
C TYR A 388 -9.20 -17.71 -11.37
N GLN A 389 -10.54 -17.77 -11.45
CA GLN A 389 -11.36 -17.15 -10.39
C GLN A 389 -11.08 -17.81 -9.03
N SER A 390 -11.13 -17.03 -7.96
CA SER A 390 -10.83 -17.52 -6.62
C SER A 390 -11.66 -16.82 -5.55
N ASN A 391 -12.08 -17.57 -4.53
CA ASN A 391 -12.79 -17.02 -3.40
C ASN A 391 -11.80 -16.37 -2.41
N PRO A 392 -12.13 -15.22 -1.76
CA PRO A 392 -11.26 -14.53 -0.81
C PRO A 392 -10.77 -15.41 0.35
N TRP A 393 -11.53 -16.43 0.75
CA TRP A 393 -11.11 -17.40 1.79
C TRP A 393 -9.77 -18.05 1.48
N SER A 394 -9.46 -18.28 0.20
CA SER A 394 -8.25 -18.95 -0.24
C SER A 394 -7.05 -18.00 -0.43
N TRP A 395 -7.26 -16.66 -0.44
CA TRP A 395 -6.22 -15.73 -0.83
C TRP A 395 -5.03 -15.71 0.14
N LEU A 396 -5.29 -15.69 1.45
CA LEU A 396 -4.20 -15.65 2.44
C LEU A 396 -3.33 -16.92 2.44
N VAL A 397 -3.87 -18.03 1.98
CA VAL A 397 -3.14 -19.31 1.86
C VAL A 397 -2.65 -19.58 0.45
N LEU A 398 -2.85 -18.63 -0.49
CA LEU A 398 -2.42 -18.73 -1.89
C LEU A 398 -3.08 -19.88 -2.64
N GLY A 399 -4.40 -20.09 -2.41
CA GLY A 399 -5.11 -21.26 -2.92
C GLY A 399 -5.25 -21.31 -4.45
N ARG A 400 -5.42 -20.16 -5.14
CA ARG A 400 -5.52 -20.10 -6.61
C ARG A 400 -4.87 -18.81 -7.13
N PRO A 401 -3.59 -18.82 -7.50
CA PRO A 401 -2.93 -17.71 -8.19
C PRO A 401 -3.40 -17.59 -9.64
N VAL A 402 -3.03 -16.53 -10.32
CA VAL A 402 -3.41 -16.26 -11.71
C VAL A 402 -2.18 -16.32 -12.60
N SER A 403 -2.18 -17.22 -13.58
CA SER A 403 -1.17 -17.22 -14.64
C SER A 403 -1.50 -16.14 -15.67
N TYR A 404 -0.65 -15.14 -15.78
CA TYR A 404 -0.81 -14.03 -16.71
C TYR A 404 -0.25 -14.33 -18.10
N PHE A 405 0.74 -15.19 -18.14
CA PHE A 405 1.42 -15.56 -19.37
C PHE A 405 1.96 -16.99 -19.23
N PHE A 406 1.74 -17.83 -20.25
CA PHE A 406 2.26 -19.18 -20.30
C PHE A 406 2.60 -19.58 -21.72
N GLN A 407 3.80 -20.14 -21.90
CA GLN A 407 4.28 -20.74 -23.14
C GLN A 407 5.04 -22.03 -22.84
N SER A 408 5.00 -22.99 -23.76
CA SER A 408 5.69 -24.29 -23.64
C SER A 408 6.66 -24.46 -24.82
N PRO A 409 7.82 -23.77 -24.84
CA PRO A 409 8.78 -23.90 -25.92
C PRO A 409 9.38 -25.29 -25.94
N LYS A 410 9.57 -25.82 -27.16
CA LYS A 410 10.26 -27.09 -27.40
C LYS A 410 11.76 -26.90 -27.32
N ASN A 411 12.51 -28.03 -27.27
CA ASN A 411 13.95 -27.98 -27.31
C ASN A 411 14.45 -27.26 -28.58
N GLY A 412 15.33 -26.27 -28.41
CA GLY A 412 15.84 -25.40 -29.46
C GLY A 412 15.03 -24.12 -29.69
N GLU A 413 13.82 -23.96 -29.10
CA GLU A 413 12.97 -22.77 -29.23
C GLU A 413 13.12 -21.87 -28.00
N ASP A 414 13.07 -20.55 -28.16
CA ASP A 414 13.03 -19.51 -27.07
C ASP A 414 14.04 -19.76 -25.93
N GLY A 415 15.23 -20.28 -26.23
CA GLY A 415 16.26 -20.58 -25.24
C GLY A 415 16.00 -21.86 -24.42
N CYS A 416 15.11 -22.72 -24.86
CA CYS A 416 14.92 -24.04 -24.26
C CYS A 416 16.02 -25.02 -24.71
N HIS A 417 16.71 -25.62 -23.73
CA HIS A 417 17.74 -26.63 -23.97
C HIS A 417 17.43 -27.98 -23.31
N ALA A 418 16.20 -28.21 -22.87
CA ALA A 418 15.77 -29.44 -22.24
C ALA A 418 15.07 -30.37 -23.22
N ALA A 419 15.47 -31.65 -23.27
CA ALA A 419 14.90 -32.65 -24.19
C ALA A 419 13.37 -32.83 -23.99
N ALA A 420 12.89 -32.73 -22.75
CA ALA A 420 11.47 -32.81 -22.40
C ALA A 420 10.67 -31.50 -22.65
N GLY A 421 11.30 -30.47 -23.24
CA GLY A 421 10.73 -29.16 -23.39
C GLY A 421 10.85 -28.27 -22.12
N CYS A 422 10.42 -27.04 -22.25
CA CYS A 422 10.50 -26.04 -21.19
C CYS A 422 9.11 -25.43 -20.94
N SER A 423 9.01 -24.68 -19.84
CA SER A 423 7.89 -23.79 -19.55
C SER A 423 8.39 -22.38 -19.30
N ARG A 424 7.58 -21.43 -19.71
CA ARG A 424 7.82 -20.00 -19.55
C ARG A 424 6.54 -19.39 -19.03
N GLU A 425 6.54 -18.95 -17.76
CA GLU A 425 5.33 -18.49 -17.09
C GLU A 425 5.56 -17.19 -16.33
N ILE A 426 4.52 -16.35 -16.29
CA ILE A 426 4.39 -15.24 -15.35
C ILE A 426 3.13 -15.47 -14.52
N ILE A 427 3.31 -15.83 -13.26
CA ILE A 427 2.23 -16.12 -12.34
C ILE A 427 2.11 -15.07 -11.24
N ALA A 428 0.91 -14.54 -11.03
CA ALA A 428 0.59 -13.67 -9.90
C ALA A 428 0.43 -14.52 -8.63
N LEU A 429 1.53 -14.84 -8.00
CA LEU A 429 1.63 -15.63 -6.78
C LEU A 429 2.40 -14.85 -5.72
N GLY A 430 1.89 -14.72 -4.51
CA GLY A 430 2.63 -14.18 -3.37
C GLY A 430 3.80 -15.10 -2.99
N THR A 431 4.85 -14.55 -2.35
CA THR A 431 5.93 -15.40 -1.82
C THR A 431 5.39 -16.27 -0.67
N PRO A 432 5.30 -17.61 -0.82
CA PRO A 432 4.54 -18.46 0.10
C PRO A 432 4.93 -18.32 1.56
N LEU A 433 6.23 -18.35 1.88
CA LEU A 433 6.69 -18.22 3.27
C LEU A 433 6.35 -16.86 3.88
N LEU A 434 6.31 -15.79 3.09
CA LEU A 434 5.88 -14.47 3.57
C LEU A 434 4.38 -14.48 3.91
N TRP A 435 3.55 -15.00 3.01
CA TRP A 435 2.10 -14.99 3.19
C TRP A 435 1.65 -15.87 4.34
N TRP A 436 2.23 -17.07 4.47
CA TRP A 436 1.95 -17.94 5.60
C TRP A 436 2.44 -17.36 6.93
N SER A 437 3.61 -16.70 6.92
CA SER A 437 4.07 -15.93 8.11
C SER A 437 3.11 -14.77 8.42
N ALA A 438 2.51 -14.15 7.41
CA ALA A 438 1.55 -13.08 7.61
C ALA A 438 0.25 -13.56 8.27
N CYS A 439 -0.21 -14.79 8.01
CA CYS A 439 -1.34 -15.38 8.73
C CYS A 439 -1.10 -15.39 10.26
N PHE A 440 0.07 -15.87 10.68
CA PHE A 440 0.44 -15.85 12.10
C PHE A 440 0.63 -14.44 12.64
N ALA A 441 1.21 -13.54 11.82
CA ALA A 441 1.38 -12.14 12.20
C ALA A 441 0.03 -11.43 12.38
N LEU A 442 -0.96 -11.68 11.54
CA LEU A 442 -2.31 -11.11 11.70
C LEU A 442 -2.96 -11.56 13.01
N ILE A 443 -2.86 -12.84 13.37
CA ILE A 443 -3.34 -13.36 14.67
C ILE A 443 -2.64 -12.64 15.82
N TYR A 444 -1.31 -12.50 15.74
CA TYR A 444 -0.53 -11.74 16.71
C TYR A 444 -0.99 -10.28 16.82
N LEU A 445 -1.27 -9.62 15.70
CA LEU A 445 -1.76 -8.23 15.69
C LEU A 445 -3.16 -8.12 16.32
N VAL A 446 -4.06 -9.08 16.08
CA VAL A 446 -5.38 -9.12 16.75
C VAL A 446 -5.19 -9.20 18.28
N TYR A 447 -4.30 -10.08 18.76
CA TYR A 447 -3.94 -10.15 20.18
C TYR A 447 -3.39 -8.81 20.69
N ARG A 448 -2.47 -8.18 19.96
CA ARG A 448 -1.86 -6.89 20.34
C ARG A 448 -2.90 -5.78 20.42
N TRP A 449 -3.80 -5.73 19.45
CA TRP A 449 -4.85 -4.72 19.40
C TRP A 449 -5.88 -4.93 20.51
N ALA A 450 -6.43 -6.13 20.62
CA ALA A 450 -7.50 -6.43 21.58
C ALA A 450 -7.03 -6.41 23.03
N MET A 451 -5.93 -7.11 23.35
CA MET A 451 -5.47 -7.31 24.71
C MET A 451 -4.47 -6.25 25.20
N ARG A 452 -3.64 -5.73 24.31
CA ARG A 452 -2.62 -4.71 24.64
C ARG A 452 -3.00 -3.31 24.22
N ARG A 453 -4.11 -3.14 23.50
CA ARG A 453 -4.60 -1.85 22.97
C ARG A 453 -3.53 -1.09 22.17
N ASP A 454 -2.70 -1.85 21.46
CA ASP A 454 -1.65 -1.28 20.61
C ASP A 454 -2.28 -0.69 19.34
N TRP A 455 -2.35 0.64 19.27
CA TRP A 455 -2.94 1.36 18.16
C TRP A 455 -2.26 1.06 16.81
N ARG A 456 -0.96 0.68 16.82
CA ARG A 456 -0.20 0.34 15.61
C ARG A 456 -0.73 -0.95 14.99
N ALA A 457 -0.97 -1.95 15.82
CA ALA A 457 -1.61 -3.19 15.39
C ALA A 457 -3.00 -2.92 14.82
N GLY A 458 -3.82 -2.11 15.50
CA GLY A 458 -5.13 -1.69 15.00
C GLY A 458 -5.06 -0.96 13.67
N ALA A 459 -4.09 -0.05 13.48
CA ALA A 459 -3.90 0.66 12.22
C ALA A 459 -3.57 -0.28 11.06
N ILE A 460 -2.65 -1.23 11.26
CA ILE A 460 -2.26 -2.22 10.25
C ILE A 460 -3.45 -3.13 9.91
N LEU A 461 -4.18 -3.62 10.94
CA LEU A 461 -5.37 -4.46 10.75
C LEU A 461 -6.49 -3.73 10.00
N CYS A 462 -6.76 -2.46 10.32
CA CYS A 462 -7.74 -1.65 9.61
C CYS A 462 -7.36 -1.48 8.14
N ALA A 463 -6.09 -1.23 7.86
CA ALA A 463 -5.61 -1.02 6.50
C ALA A 463 -5.62 -2.34 5.67
N ALA A 464 -5.18 -3.46 6.27
CA ALA A 464 -5.30 -4.77 5.64
C ALA A 464 -6.78 -5.15 5.41
N GLY A 465 -7.63 -4.91 6.42
CA GLY A 465 -9.06 -5.18 6.35
C GLY A 465 -9.76 -4.36 5.27
N ALA A 466 -9.39 -3.09 5.06
CA ALA A 466 -9.94 -2.25 4.01
C ALA A 466 -9.72 -2.82 2.60
N GLY A 467 -8.57 -3.46 2.37
CA GLY A 467 -8.26 -4.08 1.08
C GLY A 467 -8.78 -5.52 0.93
N TYR A 468 -9.07 -6.21 2.02
CA TYR A 468 -9.41 -7.64 2.02
C TYR A 468 -10.88 -7.94 2.30
N LEU A 469 -11.44 -7.39 3.41
CA LEU A 469 -12.78 -7.77 3.87
C LEU A 469 -13.92 -7.44 2.90
N PRO A 470 -13.89 -6.35 2.13
CA PRO A 470 -14.98 -6.06 1.20
C PRO A 470 -15.22 -7.13 0.14
N TRP A 471 -14.19 -7.92 -0.23
CA TRP A 471 -14.33 -8.97 -1.24
C TRP A 471 -15.26 -10.10 -0.81
N PHE A 472 -15.49 -10.28 0.49
CA PHE A 472 -16.47 -11.22 1.02
C PHE A 472 -17.93 -10.83 0.73
N LEU A 473 -18.18 -9.58 0.33
CA LEU A 473 -19.50 -9.10 -0.09
C LEU A 473 -19.80 -9.44 -1.57
N TYR A 474 -18.77 -9.87 -2.32
CA TYR A 474 -18.86 -10.09 -3.78
C TYR A 474 -18.43 -11.49 -4.18
N GLN A 475 -18.73 -12.50 -3.37
CA GLN A 475 -18.27 -13.88 -3.60
C GLN A 475 -18.91 -14.53 -4.83
N ASP A 476 -20.10 -14.08 -5.22
CA ASP A 476 -20.81 -14.57 -6.41
C ASP A 476 -20.26 -13.99 -7.72
N ARG A 477 -19.44 -12.95 -7.62
CA ARG A 477 -18.79 -12.31 -8.74
C ARG A 477 -17.50 -13.05 -9.12
N THR A 478 -17.12 -13.01 -10.40
CA THR A 478 -15.79 -13.44 -10.85
C THR A 478 -14.73 -12.50 -10.29
N ILE A 479 -13.97 -12.98 -9.30
CA ILE A 479 -12.90 -12.25 -8.61
C ILE A 479 -11.61 -13.06 -8.61
N PHE A 480 -10.48 -12.35 -8.46
CA PHE A 480 -9.16 -12.93 -8.64
C PHE A 480 -8.24 -12.63 -7.47
N PHE A 481 -7.31 -13.53 -7.22
CA PHE A 481 -6.29 -13.42 -6.17
C PHE A 481 -5.44 -12.15 -6.29
N PHE A 482 -5.13 -11.68 -7.49
CA PHE A 482 -4.26 -10.51 -7.66
C PHE A 482 -4.83 -9.20 -7.09
N TYR A 483 -6.13 -9.12 -6.82
CA TYR A 483 -6.73 -7.99 -6.08
C TYR A 483 -6.11 -7.82 -4.68
N ALA A 484 -5.54 -8.89 -4.15
CA ALA A 484 -4.85 -8.91 -2.86
C ALA A 484 -3.63 -7.97 -2.81
N VAL A 485 -3.06 -7.54 -3.95
CA VAL A 485 -1.93 -6.59 -3.98
C VAL A 485 -2.23 -5.31 -3.20
N ALA A 486 -3.49 -4.91 -3.11
CA ALA A 486 -3.92 -3.72 -2.39
C ALA A 486 -3.63 -3.79 -0.88
N PHE A 487 -3.57 -4.98 -0.28
CA PHE A 487 -3.30 -5.13 1.15
C PHE A 487 -1.94 -5.78 1.47
N VAL A 488 -1.16 -6.24 0.50
CA VAL A 488 0.18 -6.81 0.70
C VAL A 488 1.12 -5.93 1.54
N PRO A 489 1.19 -4.59 1.34
CA PRO A 489 2.06 -3.76 2.15
C PRO A 489 1.77 -3.85 3.64
N TYR A 490 0.51 -4.04 4.00
CA TYR A 490 0.08 -4.16 5.40
C TYR A 490 0.38 -5.55 5.97
N LEU A 491 0.39 -6.59 5.15
CA LEU A 491 0.90 -7.92 5.54
C LEU A 491 2.39 -7.85 5.89
N CYS A 492 3.18 -7.15 5.07
CA CYS A 492 4.60 -6.92 5.33
C CYS A 492 4.84 -6.15 6.65
N LEU A 493 4.00 -5.13 6.94
CA LEU A 493 4.05 -4.43 8.22
C LEU A 493 3.67 -5.34 9.40
N ALA A 494 2.69 -6.23 9.22
CA ALA A 494 2.28 -7.19 10.25
C ALA A 494 3.44 -8.15 10.59
N VAL A 495 4.09 -8.73 9.59
CA VAL A 495 5.26 -9.60 9.77
C VAL A 495 6.42 -8.83 10.41
N ALA A 496 6.71 -7.60 9.96
CA ALA A 496 7.76 -6.77 10.57
C ALA A 496 7.45 -6.43 12.05
N MET A 497 6.18 -6.21 12.41
CA MET A 497 5.77 -6.01 13.81
C MET A 497 5.96 -7.28 14.66
N MET A 498 5.66 -8.44 14.12
CA MET A 498 5.90 -9.74 14.77
C MET A 498 7.41 -9.99 14.94
N ILE A 499 8.22 -9.72 13.92
CA ILE A 499 9.69 -9.79 13.99
C ILE A 499 10.21 -8.86 15.10
N GLY A 500 9.68 -7.65 15.23
CA GLY A 500 10.02 -6.74 16.33
C GLY A 500 9.74 -7.32 17.71
N ALA A 501 8.72 -8.17 17.86
CA ALA A 501 8.44 -8.87 19.10
C ALA A 501 9.46 -9.99 19.40
N PHE A 502 9.94 -10.69 18.37
CA PHE A 502 11.01 -11.70 18.52
C PHE A 502 12.32 -11.07 18.95
N LEU A 503 12.68 -9.91 18.39
CA LEU A 503 13.87 -9.15 18.81
C LEU A 503 13.83 -8.73 20.29
N GLY A 504 12.63 -8.59 20.86
CA GLY A 504 12.42 -8.18 22.24
C GLY A 504 12.69 -6.69 22.51
N PRO A 505 12.35 -6.21 23.72
CA PRO A 505 12.60 -4.81 24.09
C PRO A 505 14.11 -4.58 24.34
N PRO A 506 14.57 -3.32 24.28
CA PRO A 506 15.98 -2.97 24.58
C PRO A 506 16.47 -3.45 25.96
N SER A 507 15.56 -3.60 26.92
CA SER A 507 15.81 -4.11 28.28
C SER A 507 15.87 -5.63 28.40
N ALA A 508 15.65 -6.38 27.33
CA ALA A 508 15.75 -7.84 27.36
C ALA A 508 17.22 -8.28 27.50
N SER A 509 17.44 -9.47 28.09
CA SER A 509 18.78 -10.05 28.23
C SER A 509 19.47 -10.22 26.87
N GLU A 510 20.79 -10.14 26.85
CA GLU A 510 21.59 -10.27 25.62
C GLU A 510 21.32 -11.61 24.91
N GLY A 511 21.24 -12.72 25.65
CA GLY A 511 20.91 -14.03 25.08
C GLY A 511 19.56 -14.06 24.40
N ARG A 512 18.51 -13.47 25.01
CA ARG A 512 17.18 -13.35 24.38
C ARG A 512 17.23 -12.52 23.10
N ARG A 513 17.94 -11.39 23.12
CA ARG A 513 18.08 -10.52 21.95
C ARG A 513 18.86 -11.19 20.82
N MET A 514 19.91 -11.93 21.18
CA MET A 514 20.69 -12.71 20.22
C MET A 514 19.84 -13.77 19.53
N TRP A 515 19.15 -14.64 20.30
CA TRP A 515 18.29 -15.68 19.73
C TRP A 515 17.09 -15.09 18.95
N GLY A 516 16.54 -13.99 19.45
CA GLY A 516 15.51 -13.23 18.71
C GLY A 516 16.02 -12.69 17.37
N ALA A 517 17.24 -12.18 17.32
CA ALA A 517 17.86 -11.70 16.08
C ALA A 517 18.17 -12.85 15.11
N VAL A 518 18.68 -13.99 15.63
CA VAL A 518 18.91 -15.20 14.81
C VAL A 518 17.59 -15.69 14.21
N GLY A 519 16.53 -15.87 15.02
CA GLY A 519 15.24 -16.35 14.51
C GLY A 519 14.60 -15.38 13.51
N ALA A 520 14.65 -14.08 13.80
CA ALA A 520 14.15 -13.04 12.89
C ALA A 520 14.95 -13.00 11.58
N GLY A 521 16.28 -13.06 11.66
CA GLY A 521 17.16 -13.09 10.49
C GLY A 521 16.94 -14.34 9.63
N THR A 522 16.84 -15.51 10.26
CA THR A 522 16.54 -16.78 9.58
C THR A 522 15.21 -16.69 8.82
N LEU A 523 14.15 -16.18 9.46
CA LEU A 523 12.85 -16.03 8.78
C LEU A 523 12.96 -15.13 7.55
N VAL A 524 13.61 -13.96 7.67
CA VAL A 524 13.78 -13.03 6.54
C VAL A 524 14.61 -13.67 5.42
N LEU A 525 15.70 -14.37 5.75
CA LEU A 525 16.53 -15.07 4.76
C LEU A 525 15.78 -16.20 4.07
N LEU A 526 14.97 -16.97 4.78
CA LEU A 526 14.12 -18.01 4.19
C LEU A 526 13.07 -17.42 3.24
N ILE A 527 12.47 -16.27 3.57
CA ILE A 527 11.53 -15.57 2.68
C ILE A 527 12.26 -15.08 1.42
N ILE A 528 13.46 -14.50 1.56
CA ILE A 528 14.27 -14.07 0.39
C ILE A 528 14.64 -15.27 -0.48
N TRP A 529 15.10 -16.36 0.14
CA TRP A 529 15.41 -17.60 -0.60
C TRP A 529 14.17 -18.15 -1.32
N ASN A 530 13.01 -18.15 -0.66
CA ASN A 530 11.76 -18.60 -1.25
C ASN A 530 11.37 -17.74 -2.46
N PHE A 531 11.53 -16.40 -2.40
CA PHE A 531 11.34 -15.51 -3.55
C PHE A 531 12.31 -15.86 -4.70
N ILE A 532 13.60 -16.09 -4.40
CA ILE A 532 14.60 -16.48 -5.41
C ILE A 532 14.22 -17.81 -6.06
N TYR A 533 13.74 -18.77 -5.28
CA TYR A 533 13.29 -20.06 -5.80
C TYR A 533 12.14 -19.90 -6.82
N PHE A 534 11.18 -19.01 -6.56
CA PHE A 534 10.05 -18.73 -7.46
C PHE A 534 10.36 -17.68 -8.54
N PHE A 535 11.49 -16.98 -8.47
CA PHE A 535 11.83 -15.88 -9.36
C PHE A 535 11.69 -16.20 -10.86
N PRO A 536 12.06 -17.39 -11.38
CA PRO A 536 11.86 -17.73 -12.79
C PRO A 536 10.42 -17.62 -13.26
N ILE A 537 9.45 -18.07 -12.45
CA ILE A 537 8.02 -18.02 -12.78
C ILE A 537 7.37 -16.67 -12.43
N TYR A 538 8.07 -15.75 -11.79
CA TYR A 538 7.66 -14.37 -11.64
C TYR A 538 8.10 -13.48 -12.81
N THR A 539 9.12 -13.91 -13.56
CA THR A 539 9.76 -13.09 -14.60
C THR A 539 9.61 -13.63 -16.01
N GLY A 540 8.98 -14.79 -16.19
CA GLY A 540 8.82 -15.42 -17.48
C GLY A 540 10.13 -15.98 -18.05
N MET A 541 11.04 -16.45 -17.20
CA MET A 541 12.26 -17.14 -17.65
C MET A 541 11.92 -18.51 -18.23
N THR A 542 12.62 -18.89 -19.30
CA THR A 542 12.54 -20.24 -19.87
C THR A 542 13.26 -21.22 -18.95
N ILE A 543 12.53 -22.18 -18.36
CA ILE A 543 13.09 -23.22 -17.49
C ILE A 543 12.61 -24.60 -17.92
N PRO A 544 13.39 -25.67 -17.66
CA PRO A 544 12.94 -27.04 -17.93
C PRO A 544 11.56 -27.33 -17.31
N TYR A 545 10.72 -28.10 -18.01
CA TYR A 545 9.37 -28.44 -17.53
C TYR A 545 9.37 -29.03 -16.12
N SER A 546 10.31 -29.92 -15.82
CA SER A 546 10.46 -30.49 -14.47
C SER A 546 10.77 -29.46 -13.40
N SER A 547 11.57 -28.43 -13.73
CA SER A 547 11.87 -27.32 -12.83
C SER A 547 10.67 -26.42 -12.61
N TRP A 548 9.84 -26.22 -13.62
CA TRP A 548 8.57 -25.52 -13.51
C TRP A 548 7.60 -26.31 -12.62
N GLN A 549 7.41 -27.60 -12.88
CA GLN A 549 6.52 -28.47 -12.12
C GLN A 549 6.91 -28.53 -10.63
N ALA A 550 8.20 -28.54 -10.29
CA ALA A 550 8.68 -28.48 -8.91
C ALA A 550 8.29 -27.20 -8.16
N ARG A 551 7.89 -26.12 -8.87
CA ARG A 551 7.40 -24.86 -8.31
C ARG A 551 5.88 -24.83 -8.18
N MET A 552 5.17 -25.75 -8.77
CA MET A 552 3.71 -25.94 -8.59
C MET A 552 3.48 -26.78 -7.35
N TRP A 553 3.51 -26.10 -6.16
CA TRP A 553 3.41 -26.82 -4.89
C TRP A 553 2.01 -27.35 -4.60
N PHE A 554 1.01 -26.83 -5.27
CA PHE A 554 -0.38 -27.28 -5.17
C PHE A 554 -0.97 -27.45 -6.57
N ASP A 555 -1.80 -28.50 -6.77
CA ASP A 555 -2.49 -28.75 -8.05
C ASP A 555 -3.37 -27.56 -8.47
N SER A 556 -3.86 -26.80 -7.50
CA SER A 556 -4.66 -25.60 -7.75
C SER A 556 -3.88 -24.42 -8.34
N TRP A 557 -2.56 -24.51 -8.45
CA TRP A 557 -1.72 -23.47 -9.06
C TRP A 557 -1.56 -23.65 -10.58
N VAL A 558 -1.94 -24.81 -11.10
CA VAL A 558 -1.86 -25.19 -12.53
C VAL A 558 -3.14 -24.83 -13.28
#